data_22fe4a229bb29e249742b12cf98abe44
#
_entry.id   22fe4a229bb29e249742b12cf98abe44
#
_cell.length_a   1.000
_cell.length_b   1.000
_cell.length_c   1.000
_cell.angle_alpha   90.00
_cell.angle_beta   90.00
_cell.angle_gamma   90.00
#
_symmetry.space_group_name_H-M   'P 1'
#
loop_
_entity.id
_entity.type
_entity.pdbx_description
1 polymer ?
#
loop_
_entity_poly.entity_id
_entity_poly.type
_entity_poly.pdbx_seq_one_letter_code
_entity_poly.pdbx_strand_id
1 'polypeptide(L)'
;MLAIPGLVYPVGVIFVLCGACLLLQRKMVASSITLGVVMLLCGLAFDVPRNLDLMSAPWRTNVLEPIVIGSLAWLAPGLGGIPRWLYKTSRYLLAFALIVFGVGHFQILTPIANMVPDWIPWHRFWTVFFGAAFIAAGVSFATGFLQRWAALGMGLMFALWLATIHLPPVLNYFRSQGGPQDPDKWSDVFIVAAFWGGFWALARKLPDKKDLSLGRQS
;
A
#
# COMPACT_ATOMS: atom_id res chain seq x y z
N MET A 1 16.74 20.39 2.52
CA MET A 1 16.41 19.45 1.45
C MET A 1 17.62 18.55 1.20
N LEU A 2 17.72 17.41 1.90
CA LEU A 2 18.76 16.40 1.66
C LEU A 2 18.26 15.43 0.57
N ALA A 3 17.93 15.97 -0.62
CA ALA A 3 17.88 15.13 -1.78
C ALA A 3 19.34 14.91 -2.22
N ILE A 4 19.88 13.71 -2.00
CA ILE A 4 21.09 13.28 -2.65
C ILE A 4 20.66 12.90 -4.07
N PRO A 5 20.79 13.79 -5.08
CA PRO A 5 20.21 13.57 -6.41
C PRO A 5 20.71 12.27 -7.04
N GLY A 6 21.90 11.81 -6.64
CA GLY A 6 22.48 10.58 -7.12
C GLY A 6 21.81 9.28 -6.64
N LEU A 7 21.05 9.31 -5.54
CA LEU A 7 20.38 8.09 -5.01
C LEU A 7 19.07 7.76 -5.71
N VAL A 8 18.41 8.72 -6.32
CA VAL A 8 17.11 8.52 -6.99
C VAL A 8 17.22 7.51 -8.13
N TYR A 9 18.27 7.62 -8.94
CA TYR A 9 18.47 6.73 -10.08
C TYR A 9 18.73 5.27 -9.68
N PRO A 10 19.68 4.94 -8.78
CA PRO A 10 19.91 3.55 -8.38
C PRO A 10 18.71 2.95 -7.65
N VAL A 11 17.98 3.70 -6.82
CA VAL A 11 16.75 3.25 -6.19
C VAL A 11 15.68 2.95 -7.24
N GLY A 12 15.48 3.82 -8.22
CA GLY A 12 14.56 3.58 -9.33
C GLY A 12 14.90 2.34 -10.13
N VAL A 13 16.18 2.13 -10.44
CA VAL A 13 16.67 0.92 -11.14
C VAL A 13 16.37 -0.35 -10.31
N ILE A 14 16.61 -0.32 -9.00
CA ILE A 14 16.29 -1.44 -8.11
C ILE A 14 14.79 -1.74 -8.15
N PHE A 15 13.92 -0.73 -8.09
CA PHE A 15 12.47 -0.93 -8.15
C PHE A 15 12.03 -1.55 -9.46
N VAL A 16 12.56 -1.09 -10.59
CA VAL A 16 12.25 -1.64 -11.92
C VAL A 16 12.71 -3.10 -12.03
N LEU A 17 13.94 -3.39 -11.63
CA LEU A 17 14.49 -4.74 -11.68
C LEU A 17 13.75 -5.71 -10.74
N CYS A 18 13.50 -5.31 -9.52
CA CYS A 18 12.73 -6.13 -8.56
C CYS A 18 11.29 -6.33 -9.05
N GLY A 19 10.64 -5.28 -9.56
CA GLY A 19 9.29 -5.37 -10.13
C GLY A 19 9.23 -6.33 -11.33
N ALA A 20 10.18 -6.23 -12.25
CA ALA A 20 10.28 -7.15 -13.39
C ALA A 20 10.50 -8.60 -12.93
N CYS A 21 11.37 -8.83 -11.95
CA CYS A 21 11.59 -10.17 -11.39
C CYS A 21 10.32 -10.74 -10.75
N LEU A 22 9.55 -9.93 -10.03
CA LEU A 22 8.28 -10.35 -9.42
C LEU A 22 7.24 -10.68 -10.48
N LEU A 23 7.10 -9.86 -11.52
CA LEU A 23 6.18 -10.09 -12.64
C LEU A 23 6.52 -11.37 -13.40
N LEU A 24 7.81 -11.60 -13.65
CA LEU A 24 8.31 -12.79 -14.35
C LEU A 24 8.41 -14.02 -13.42
N GLN A 25 8.02 -13.89 -12.16
CA GLN A 25 8.13 -14.93 -11.12
C GLN A 25 9.56 -15.50 -10.96
N ARG A 26 10.56 -14.67 -11.26
CA ARG A 26 11.98 -15.03 -11.14
C ARG A 26 12.57 -14.41 -9.88
N LYS A 27 13.39 -15.19 -9.15
CA LYS A 27 14.07 -14.74 -7.91
C LYS A 27 13.13 -14.01 -6.93
N MET A 28 11.90 -14.46 -6.83
CA MET A 28 10.83 -13.80 -6.07
C MET A 28 11.24 -13.45 -4.65
N VAL A 29 11.89 -14.37 -3.93
CA VAL A 29 12.30 -14.15 -2.54
C VAL A 29 13.32 -13.02 -2.43
N ALA A 30 14.37 -13.05 -3.25
CA ALA A 30 15.40 -12.01 -3.25
C ALA A 30 14.82 -10.65 -3.62
N SER A 31 14.03 -10.59 -4.71
CA SER A 31 13.37 -9.34 -5.14
C SER A 31 12.40 -8.78 -4.09
N SER A 32 11.63 -9.64 -3.45
CA SER A 32 10.71 -9.24 -2.37
C SER A 32 11.45 -8.69 -1.16
N ILE A 33 12.52 -9.36 -0.73
CA ILE A 33 13.33 -8.90 0.41
C ILE A 33 13.99 -7.56 0.08
N THR A 34 14.64 -7.45 -1.09
CA THR A 34 15.31 -6.22 -1.52
C THR A 34 14.31 -5.06 -1.61
N LEU A 35 13.17 -5.25 -2.29
CA LEU A 35 12.15 -4.23 -2.44
C LEU A 35 11.64 -3.74 -1.08
N GLY A 36 11.31 -4.66 -0.17
CA GLY A 36 10.81 -4.29 1.16
C GLY A 36 11.86 -3.57 2.01
N VAL A 37 13.12 -3.99 1.96
CA VAL A 37 14.22 -3.32 2.68
C VAL A 37 14.43 -1.90 2.11
N VAL A 38 14.51 -1.76 0.78
CA VAL A 38 14.72 -0.45 0.15
C VAL A 38 13.56 0.50 0.44
N MET A 39 12.32 0.02 0.38
CA MET A 39 11.14 0.84 0.73
C MET A 39 11.20 1.34 2.16
N LEU A 40 11.50 0.46 3.13
CA LEU A 40 11.60 0.87 4.54
C LEU A 40 12.78 1.82 4.79
N LEU A 41 13.92 1.59 4.14
CA LEU A 41 15.07 2.49 4.26
C LEU A 41 14.75 3.87 3.66
N CYS A 42 14.06 3.93 2.51
CA CYS A 42 13.61 5.19 1.93
C CYS A 42 12.64 5.93 2.88
N GLY A 43 11.65 5.23 3.43
CA GLY A 43 10.73 5.81 4.42
C GLY A 43 11.46 6.36 5.64
N LEU A 44 12.38 5.59 6.22
CA LEU A 44 13.17 6.02 7.37
C LEU A 44 14.12 7.19 7.05
N ALA A 45 14.76 7.17 5.89
CA ALA A 45 15.76 8.17 5.53
C ALA A 45 15.16 9.50 5.04
N PHE A 46 14.03 9.44 4.36
CA PHE A 46 13.45 10.61 3.69
C PHE A 46 12.12 11.07 4.28
N ASP A 47 11.23 10.16 4.64
CA ASP A 47 9.89 10.54 5.07
C ASP A 47 9.83 10.85 6.58
N VAL A 48 10.48 10.05 7.42
CA VAL A 48 10.52 10.31 8.86
C VAL A 48 11.17 11.68 9.18
N PRO A 49 12.36 12.03 8.66
CA PRO A 49 12.99 13.32 8.96
C PRO A 49 12.22 14.54 8.46
N ARG A 50 11.44 14.38 7.38
CA ARG A 50 10.63 15.47 6.81
C ARG A 50 9.33 15.71 7.57
N ASN A 51 8.87 14.72 8.30
CA ASN A 51 7.57 14.67 8.94
C ASN A 51 7.70 14.49 10.45
N LEU A 52 8.60 15.22 11.11
CA LEU A 52 8.83 15.15 12.57
C LEU A 52 7.65 15.67 13.39
N ASP A 53 6.73 16.42 12.79
CA ASP A 53 5.48 16.77 13.43
C ASP A 53 4.53 15.55 13.46
N LEU A 54 4.65 14.77 14.53
CA LEU A 54 3.89 13.55 14.75
C LEU A 54 2.36 13.77 14.85
N MET A 55 1.90 15.00 14.94
CA MET A 55 0.49 15.34 15.06
C MET A 55 -0.13 15.74 13.72
N SER A 56 0.67 16.09 12.71
CA SER A 56 0.17 16.44 11.39
C SER A 56 -0.33 15.21 10.62
N ALA A 57 -1.45 15.37 9.92
CA ALA A 57 -2.02 14.26 9.12
C ALA A 57 -1.11 13.81 7.95
N PRO A 58 -0.44 14.70 7.21
CA PRO A 58 0.42 14.31 6.08
C PRO A 58 1.57 13.38 6.45
N TRP A 59 2.22 13.55 7.62
CA TRP A 59 3.33 12.68 7.99
C TRP A 59 2.91 11.21 8.12
N ARG A 60 1.69 10.97 8.61
CA ARG A 60 1.19 9.60 8.81
C ARG A 60 1.05 8.87 7.48
N THR A 61 0.56 9.56 6.46
CA THR A 61 0.44 8.98 5.12
C THR A 61 1.81 8.68 4.54
N ASN A 62 2.68 9.68 4.46
CA ASN A 62 4.01 9.55 3.84
C ASN A 62 4.89 8.49 4.53
N VAL A 63 4.86 8.41 5.87
CA VAL A 63 5.66 7.41 6.62
C VAL A 63 5.06 6.01 6.52
N LEU A 64 3.74 5.89 6.43
CA LEU A 64 3.07 4.58 6.42
C LEU A 64 3.05 3.93 5.03
N GLU A 65 3.07 4.70 3.94
CA GLU A 65 3.09 4.18 2.58
C GLU A 65 4.27 3.25 2.30
N PRO A 66 5.52 3.63 2.61
CA PRO A 66 6.66 2.71 2.50
C PRO A 66 6.52 1.46 3.36
N ILE A 67 5.92 1.58 4.54
CA ILE A 67 5.66 0.44 5.44
C ILE A 67 4.67 -0.53 4.79
N VAL A 68 3.59 -0.03 4.19
CA VAL A 68 2.60 -0.87 3.49
C VAL A 68 3.23 -1.56 2.29
N ILE A 69 3.93 -0.80 1.41
CA ILE A 69 4.55 -1.39 0.20
C ILE A 69 5.62 -2.41 0.59
N GLY A 70 6.49 -2.07 1.55
CA GLY A 70 7.52 -2.97 2.04
C GLY A 70 6.95 -4.24 2.66
N SER A 71 5.88 -4.11 3.45
CA SER A 71 5.19 -5.26 4.04
C SER A 71 4.53 -6.14 3.00
N LEU A 72 3.85 -5.56 2.01
CA LEU A 72 3.25 -6.30 0.90
C LEU A 72 4.30 -7.02 0.06
N ALA A 73 5.44 -6.36 -0.21
CA ALA A 73 6.56 -6.98 -0.91
C ALA A 73 7.09 -8.22 -0.16
N TRP A 74 7.30 -8.11 1.16
CA TRP A 74 7.75 -9.24 1.97
C TRP A 74 6.71 -10.36 2.08
N LEU A 75 5.43 -10.05 2.06
CA LEU A 75 4.35 -11.04 2.10
C LEU A 75 4.10 -11.72 0.74
N ALA A 76 4.55 -11.13 -0.37
CA ALA A 76 4.29 -11.62 -1.72
C ALA A 76 4.75 -13.07 -1.99
N PRO A 77 5.91 -13.58 -1.47
CA PRO A 77 6.29 -14.98 -1.65
C PRO A 77 5.40 -15.98 -0.91
N GLY A 78 4.63 -15.52 0.06
CA GLY A 78 3.78 -16.35 0.89
C GLY A 78 4.52 -17.08 2.02
N LEU A 79 3.76 -17.88 2.81
CA LEU A 79 4.31 -18.72 3.87
C LEU A 79 5.26 -19.76 3.26
N GLY A 80 6.48 -19.83 3.79
CA GLY A 80 7.53 -20.74 3.30
C GLY A 80 8.48 -20.11 2.27
N GLY A 81 8.10 -18.97 1.64
CA GLY A 81 8.98 -18.24 0.73
C GLY A 81 9.98 -17.34 1.45
N ILE A 82 9.73 -16.96 2.71
CA ILE A 82 10.58 -16.11 3.54
C ILE A 82 10.64 -16.65 4.98
N PRO A 83 11.61 -16.23 5.80
CA PRO A 83 11.69 -16.60 7.21
C PRO A 83 10.38 -16.26 7.96
N ARG A 84 9.94 -17.15 8.84
CA ARG A 84 8.69 -16.99 9.60
C ARG A 84 8.63 -15.70 10.41
N TRP A 85 9.76 -15.27 10.97
CA TRP A 85 9.81 -14.01 11.73
C TRP A 85 9.54 -12.81 10.82
N LEU A 86 10.11 -12.77 9.60
CA LEU A 86 9.91 -11.70 8.63
C LEU A 86 8.44 -11.66 8.16
N TYR A 87 7.85 -12.83 7.89
CA TYR A 87 6.43 -12.92 7.55
C TYR A 87 5.54 -12.36 8.67
N LYS A 88 5.79 -12.75 9.92
CA LYS A 88 5.03 -12.24 11.07
C LYS A 88 5.20 -10.73 11.24
N THR A 89 6.44 -10.23 11.20
CA THR A 89 6.73 -8.79 11.31
C THR A 89 6.02 -8.00 10.22
N SER A 90 6.10 -8.43 8.96
CA SER A 90 5.43 -7.78 7.83
C SER A 90 3.91 -7.72 8.03
N ARG A 91 3.32 -8.82 8.50
CA ARG A 91 1.89 -8.89 8.76
C ARG A 91 1.45 -7.89 9.84
N TYR A 92 2.23 -7.74 10.91
CA TYR A 92 1.90 -6.80 11.98
C TYR A 92 2.19 -5.34 11.58
N LEU A 93 3.25 -5.08 10.80
CA LEU A 93 3.50 -3.76 10.23
C LEU A 93 2.37 -3.33 9.30
N LEU A 94 1.91 -4.23 8.43
CA LEU A 94 0.77 -3.99 7.56
C LEU A 94 -0.50 -3.72 8.37
N ALA A 95 -0.78 -4.54 9.39
CA ALA A 95 -1.93 -4.36 10.26
C ALA A 95 -1.90 -3.00 10.97
N PHE A 96 -0.76 -2.62 11.52
CA PHE A 96 -0.55 -1.33 12.19
C PHE A 96 -0.80 -0.17 11.22
N ALA A 97 -0.17 -0.19 10.04
CA ALA A 97 -0.32 0.87 9.05
C ALA A 97 -1.79 1.05 8.62
N LEU A 98 -2.51 -0.05 8.35
CA LEU A 98 -3.91 0.00 7.98
C LEU A 98 -4.80 0.56 9.09
N ILE A 99 -4.56 0.17 10.35
CA ILE A 99 -5.33 0.74 11.48
C ILE A 99 -5.07 2.25 11.58
N VAL A 100 -3.83 2.70 11.46
CA VAL A 100 -3.49 4.13 11.54
C VAL A 100 -4.10 4.91 10.36
N PHE A 101 -4.08 4.36 9.13
CA PHE A 101 -4.80 4.96 8.00
C PHE A 101 -6.29 5.09 8.27
N GLY A 102 -6.91 4.04 8.80
CA GLY A 102 -8.32 4.06 9.14
C GLY A 102 -8.65 5.11 10.21
N VAL A 103 -7.88 5.19 11.28
CA VAL A 103 -8.03 6.22 12.32
C VAL A 103 -7.86 7.63 11.72
N GLY A 104 -6.90 7.81 10.80
CA GLY A 104 -6.69 9.06 10.07
C GLY A 104 -7.94 9.53 9.34
N HIS A 105 -8.72 8.63 8.71
CA HIS A 105 -9.97 8.97 8.03
C HIS A 105 -11.01 9.62 8.95
N PHE A 106 -11.05 9.24 10.22
CA PHE A 106 -11.94 9.86 11.20
C PHE A 106 -11.39 11.18 11.74
N GLN A 107 -10.06 11.31 11.87
CA GLN A 107 -9.42 12.52 12.41
C GLN A 107 -9.45 13.69 11.43
N ILE A 108 -9.28 13.42 10.13
CA ILE A 108 -9.27 14.43 9.06
C ILE A 108 -10.38 14.17 8.03
N LEU A 109 -11.58 13.92 8.53
CA LEU A 109 -12.73 13.49 7.73
C LEU A 109 -13.06 14.46 6.59
N THR A 110 -13.07 15.77 6.84
CA THR A 110 -13.44 16.76 5.82
C THR A 110 -12.41 16.85 4.69
N PRO A 111 -11.09 16.96 4.94
CA PRO A 111 -10.10 16.93 3.88
C PRO A 111 -10.20 15.67 2.99
N ILE A 112 -10.38 14.50 3.59
CA ILE A 112 -10.50 13.25 2.80
C ILE A 112 -11.82 13.21 2.03
N ALA A 113 -12.93 13.65 2.62
CA ALA A 113 -14.21 13.72 1.94
C ALA A 113 -14.16 14.62 0.70
N ASN A 114 -13.38 15.70 0.73
CA ASN A 114 -13.18 16.60 -0.40
C ASN A 114 -12.34 16.00 -1.54
N MET A 115 -11.66 14.87 -1.32
CA MET A 115 -10.96 14.14 -2.39
C MET A 115 -11.91 13.26 -3.21
N VAL A 116 -13.09 12.94 -2.69
CA VAL A 116 -14.10 12.16 -3.40
C VAL A 116 -14.65 13.02 -4.57
N PRO A 117 -14.65 12.52 -5.82
CA PRO A 117 -15.15 13.28 -6.97
C PRO A 117 -16.60 13.73 -6.81
N ASP A 118 -16.92 14.93 -7.28
CA ASP A 118 -18.24 15.58 -7.11
C ASP A 118 -19.42 14.75 -7.66
N TRP A 119 -19.18 13.91 -8.66
CA TRP A 119 -20.20 13.02 -9.23
C TRP A 119 -20.57 11.83 -8.34
N ILE A 120 -19.78 11.54 -7.28
CA ILE A 120 -20.07 10.50 -6.30
C ILE A 120 -20.84 11.13 -5.13
N PRO A 121 -22.09 10.76 -4.86
CA PRO A 121 -22.83 11.32 -3.73
C PRO A 121 -22.27 10.82 -2.38
N TRP A 122 -22.62 11.53 -1.29
CA TRP A 122 -22.33 11.13 0.09
C TRP A 122 -20.83 11.00 0.43
N HIS A 123 -20.02 11.98 0.10
CA HIS A 123 -18.57 12.01 0.31
C HIS A 123 -18.16 11.61 1.75
N ARG A 124 -18.84 12.15 2.78
CA ARG A 124 -18.55 11.81 4.18
C ARG A 124 -18.86 10.36 4.52
N PHE A 125 -19.92 9.78 3.95
CA PHE A 125 -20.24 8.37 4.13
C PHE A 125 -19.10 7.49 3.59
N TRP A 126 -18.61 7.76 2.39
CA TRP A 126 -17.50 6.99 1.81
C TRP A 126 -16.23 7.12 2.62
N THR A 127 -15.92 8.32 3.14
CA THR A 127 -14.75 8.53 4.01
C THR A 127 -14.83 7.70 5.28
N VAL A 128 -15.98 7.68 5.95
CA VAL A 128 -16.22 6.88 7.16
C VAL A 128 -16.19 5.38 6.84
N PHE A 129 -16.84 4.97 5.75
CA PHE A 129 -16.87 3.57 5.29
C PHE A 129 -15.46 3.04 5.02
N PHE A 130 -14.63 3.78 4.29
CA PHE A 130 -13.26 3.36 4.00
C PHE A 130 -12.38 3.41 5.24
N GLY A 131 -12.55 4.38 6.12
CA GLY A 131 -11.88 4.41 7.42
C GLY A 131 -12.16 3.13 8.24
N ALA A 132 -13.43 2.73 8.33
CA ALA A 132 -13.83 1.49 9.00
C ALA A 132 -13.27 0.24 8.30
N ALA A 133 -13.27 0.23 6.95
CA ALA A 133 -12.72 -0.86 6.15
C ALA A 133 -11.21 -1.04 6.38
N PHE A 134 -10.45 0.04 6.47
CA PHE A 134 -9.02 0.00 6.83
C PHE A 134 -8.79 -0.62 8.21
N ILE A 135 -9.55 -0.18 9.23
CA ILE A 135 -9.44 -0.73 10.59
C ILE A 135 -9.79 -2.22 10.58
N ALA A 136 -10.89 -2.60 9.94
CA ALA A 136 -11.31 -4.00 9.85
C ALA A 136 -10.25 -4.87 9.14
N ALA A 137 -9.65 -4.38 8.05
CA ALA A 137 -8.56 -5.07 7.37
C ALA A 137 -7.32 -5.20 8.27
N GLY A 138 -6.94 -4.13 8.97
CA GLY A 138 -5.83 -4.16 9.92
C GLY A 138 -6.04 -5.18 11.05
N VAL A 139 -7.23 -5.20 11.65
CA VAL A 139 -7.60 -6.22 12.66
C VAL A 139 -7.57 -7.63 12.06
N SER A 140 -8.05 -7.80 10.83
CA SER A 140 -7.99 -9.07 10.11
C SER A 140 -6.54 -9.57 9.94
N PHE A 141 -5.61 -8.69 9.53
CA PHE A 141 -4.19 -9.04 9.43
C PHE A 141 -3.55 -9.28 10.79
N ALA A 142 -3.88 -8.52 11.83
CA ALA A 142 -3.36 -8.72 13.18
C ALA A 142 -3.79 -10.07 13.78
N THR A 143 -5.06 -10.44 13.64
CA THR A 143 -5.61 -11.67 14.21
C THR A 143 -5.40 -12.92 13.36
N GLY A 144 -5.21 -12.76 12.05
CA GLY A 144 -5.14 -13.86 11.10
C GLY A 144 -6.52 -14.32 10.58
N PHE A 145 -7.61 -13.69 11.06
CA PHE A 145 -8.96 -14.04 10.66
C PHE A 145 -9.38 -13.27 9.38
N LEU A 146 -9.94 -13.98 8.39
CA LEU A 146 -10.43 -13.42 7.12
C LEU A 146 -9.40 -12.63 6.29
N GLN A 147 -8.09 -12.87 6.47
CA GLN A 147 -7.01 -12.12 5.80
C GLN A 147 -7.15 -12.09 4.27
N ARG A 148 -7.59 -13.18 3.66
CA ARG A 148 -7.79 -13.24 2.21
C ARG A 148 -8.89 -12.29 1.75
N TRP A 149 -10.01 -12.24 2.46
CA TRP A 149 -11.11 -11.32 2.15
C TRP A 149 -10.73 -9.87 2.41
N ALA A 150 -9.99 -9.60 3.48
CA ALA A 150 -9.43 -8.29 3.75
C ALA A 150 -8.48 -7.85 2.62
N ALA A 151 -7.59 -8.73 2.15
CA ALA A 151 -6.70 -8.42 1.05
C ALA A 151 -7.46 -8.18 -0.27
N LEU A 152 -8.48 -8.98 -0.59
CA LEU A 152 -9.32 -8.75 -1.76
C LEU A 152 -10.08 -7.43 -1.69
N GLY A 153 -10.68 -7.13 -0.53
CA GLY A 153 -11.39 -5.87 -0.30
C GLY A 153 -10.48 -4.65 -0.42
N MET A 154 -9.30 -4.70 0.20
CA MET A 154 -8.29 -3.63 0.07
C MET A 154 -7.82 -3.48 -1.38
N GLY A 155 -7.53 -4.57 -2.07
CA GLY A 155 -7.16 -4.53 -3.48
C GLY A 155 -8.25 -3.91 -4.35
N LEU A 156 -9.52 -4.28 -4.16
CA LEU A 156 -10.64 -3.67 -4.88
C LEU A 156 -10.77 -2.18 -4.56
N MET A 157 -10.68 -1.80 -3.29
CA MET A 157 -10.76 -0.40 -2.88
C MET A 157 -9.68 0.44 -3.56
N PHE A 158 -8.43 0.00 -3.54
CA PHE A 158 -7.34 0.74 -4.19
C PHE A 158 -7.45 0.74 -5.71
N ALA A 159 -7.99 -0.31 -6.34
CA ALA A 159 -8.30 -0.30 -7.78
C ALA A 159 -9.34 0.78 -8.12
N LEU A 160 -10.40 0.89 -7.31
CA LEU A 160 -11.42 1.91 -7.49
C LEU A 160 -10.84 3.32 -7.25
N TRP A 161 -10.03 3.53 -6.22
CA TRP A 161 -9.38 4.82 -5.96
C TRP A 161 -8.42 5.21 -7.07
N LEU A 162 -7.64 4.27 -7.58
CA LEU A 162 -6.77 4.52 -8.73
C LEU A 162 -7.59 5.02 -9.92
N ALA A 163 -8.68 4.34 -10.23
CA ALA A 163 -9.51 4.65 -11.39
C ALA A 163 -10.32 5.95 -11.24
N THR A 164 -10.74 6.31 -10.03
CA THR A 164 -11.68 7.42 -9.80
C THR A 164 -11.04 8.69 -9.24
N ILE A 165 -10.00 8.54 -8.41
CA ILE A 165 -9.40 9.67 -7.68
C ILE A 165 -8.04 10.06 -8.25
N HIS A 166 -7.14 9.08 -8.47
CA HIS A 166 -5.75 9.39 -8.78
C HIS A 166 -5.45 9.48 -10.29
N LEU A 167 -6.00 8.59 -11.09
CA LEU A 167 -5.71 8.55 -12.54
C LEU A 167 -6.40 9.67 -13.34
N PRO A 168 -7.68 10.03 -13.11
CA PRO A 168 -8.36 11.02 -13.93
C PRO A 168 -7.70 12.42 -13.92
N PRO A 169 -7.26 12.99 -12.79
CA PRO A 169 -6.58 14.29 -12.78
C PRO A 169 -5.31 14.29 -13.64
N VAL A 170 -4.53 13.22 -13.58
CA VAL A 170 -3.29 13.07 -14.35
C VAL A 170 -3.59 12.98 -15.85
N LEU A 171 -4.57 12.17 -16.25
CA LEU A 171 -4.97 12.03 -17.65
C LEU A 171 -5.57 13.32 -18.22
N ASN A 172 -6.37 14.02 -17.44
CA ASN A 172 -6.97 15.28 -17.87
C ASN A 172 -5.90 16.37 -18.08
N TYR A 173 -4.92 16.42 -17.18
CA TYR A 173 -3.80 17.33 -17.35
C TYR A 173 -2.99 17.01 -18.61
N PHE A 174 -2.69 15.76 -18.87
CA PHE A 174 -2.01 15.32 -20.08
C PHE A 174 -2.74 15.76 -21.36
N ARG A 175 -4.05 15.65 -21.37
CA ARG A 175 -4.89 16.04 -22.50
C ARG A 175 -4.94 17.56 -22.71
N SER A 176 -4.90 18.34 -21.63
CA SER A 176 -5.08 19.80 -21.68
C SER A 176 -3.78 20.57 -21.85
N GLN A 177 -2.67 20.09 -21.30
CA GLN A 177 -1.39 20.81 -21.23
C GLN A 177 -0.25 20.14 -22.02
N GLY A 178 -0.45 18.95 -22.55
CA GLY A 178 0.51 18.26 -23.42
C GLY A 178 1.79 17.76 -22.72
N GLY A 179 1.82 17.69 -21.40
CA GLY A 179 3.01 17.30 -20.67
C GLY A 179 2.72 16.64 -19.31
N PRO A 180 3.75 16.08 -18.65
CA PRO A 180 3.60 15.52 -17.32
C PRO A 180 3.30 16.64 -16.32
N GLN A 181 2.26 16.41 -15.54
CA GLN A 181 1.90 17.24 -14.41
C GLN A 181 2.91 17.07 -13.27
N ASP A 182 2.68 17.86 -12.21
CA ASP A 182 3.31 17.77 -10.91
C ASP A 182 3.75 16.33 -10.59
N PRO A 183 5.04 16.10 -10.35
CA PRO A 183 5.59 14.77 -10.03
C PRO A 183 4.89 14.08 -8.86
N ASP A 184 4.36 14.83 -7.89
CA ASP A 184 3.68 14.28 -6.72
C ASP A 184 2.42 13.51 -7.10
N LYS A 185 1.64 14.00 -8.06
CA LYS A 185 0.44 13.30 -8.55
C LYS A 185 0.73 12.00 -9.28
N TRP A 186 1.85 11.93 -9.99
CA TRP A 186 2.30 10.66 -10.56
C TRP A 186 2.76 9.68 -9.48
N SER A 187 3.42 10.18 -8.42
CA SER A 187 3.80 9.35 -7.28
C SER A 187 2.60 8.70 -6.63
N ASP A 188 1.52 9.44 -6.42
CA ASP A 188 0.25 8.92 -5.88
C ASP A 188 -0.33 7.80 -6.75
N VAL A 189 -0.33 7.97 -8.08
CA VAL A 189 -0.79 6.92 -9.01
C VAL A 189 0.02 5.64 -8.85
N PHE A 190 1.35 5.74 -8.78
CA PHE A 190 2.21 4.56 -8.62
C PHE A 190 2.08 3.91 -7.24
N ILE A 191 1.94 4.69 -6.16
CA ILE A 191 1.75 4.19 -4.79
C ILE A 191 0.44 3.42 -4.70
N VAL A 192 -0.66 4.00 -5.19
CA VAL A 192 -1.99 3.36 -5.16
C VAL A 192 -2.03 2.12 -6.06
N ALA A 193 -1.36 2.15 -7.21
CA ALA A 193 -1.20 0.97 -8.07
C ALA A 193 -0.39 -0.14 -7.38
N ALA A 194 0.67 0.21 -6.64
CA ALA A 194 1.45 -0.75 -5.85
C ALA A 194 0.62 -1.37 -4.71
N PHE A 195 -0.23 -0.59 -4.05
CA PHE A 195 -1.17 -1.11 -3.04
C PHE A 195 -2.17 -2.07 -3.68
N TRP A 196 -2.82 -1.67 -4.76
CA TRP A 196 -3.74 -2.53 -5.50
C TRP A 196 -3.10 -3.88 -5.87
N GLY A 197 -2.00 -3.85 -6.61
CA GLY A 197 -1.29 -5.05 -7.06
C GLY A 197 -0.76 -5.90 -5.90
N GLY A 198 -0.21 -5.26 -4.87
CA GLY A 198 0.34 -5.92 -3.68
C GLY A 198 -0.73 -6.67 -2.87
N PHE A 199 -1.89 -6.06 -2.63
CA PHE A 199 -3.00 -6.72 -1.93
C PHE A 199 -3.59 -7.88 -2.73
N TRP A 200 -3.72 -7.74 -4.06
CA TRP A 200 -4.18 -8.84 -4.91
C TRP A 200 -3.18 -10.00 -4.98
N ALA A 201 -1.89 -9.70 -5.07
CA ALA A 201 -0.85 -10.71 -4.99
C ALA A 201 -0.89 -11.45 -3.64
N LEU A 202 -1.05 -10.72 -2.54
CA LEU A 202 -1.18 -11.30 -1.19
C LEU A 202 -2.43 -12.19 -1.08
N ALA A 203 -3.58 -11.74 -1.57
CA ALA A 203 -4.82 -12.50 -1.53
C ALA A 203 -4.71 -13.88 -2.20
N ARG A 204 -3.91 -13.98 -3.26
CA ARG A 204 -3.65 -15.27 -3.97
C ARG A 204 -2.77 -16.23 -3.18
N LYS A 205 -2.00 -15.74 -2.21
CA LYS A 205 -1.10 -16.55 -1.37
C LYS A 205 -1.70 -16.94 -0.02
N LEU A 206 -2.80 -16.31 0.36
CA LEU A 206 -3.49 -16.62 1.60
C LEU A 206 -4.46 -17.79 1.42
N PRO A 207 -4.50 -18.76 2.36
CA PRO A 207 -5.37 -19.94 2.28
C PRO A 207 -6.85 -19.54 2.29
N ASP A 208 -7.67 -20.31 1.59
CA ASP A 208 -9.12 -20.22 1.68
C ASP A 208 -9.62 -20.98 2.93
N LYS A 209 -10.83 -20.63 3.43
CA LYS A 209 -11.44 -21.37 4.54
C LYS A 209 -11.58 -22.87 4.26
N LYS A 210 -11.77 -23.27 3.01
CA LYS A 210 -11.86 -24.68 2.60
C LYS A 210 -10.54 -25.43 2.85
N ASP A 211 -9.40 -24.80 2.60
CA ASP A 211 -8.08 -25.44 2.77
C ASP A 211 -7.76 -25.70 4.25
N LEU A 212 -8.24 -24.81 5.14
CA LEU A 212 -8.06 -24.96 6.59
C LEU A 212 -8.95 -26.08 7.19
N SER A 213 -10.07 -26.43 6.58
CA SER A 213 -10.95 -27.51 7.03
C SER A 213 -10.44 -28.89 6.62
N LEU A 214 -9.78 -29.00 5.47
CA LEU A 214 -9.21 -30.24 4.95
C LEU A 214 -7.91 -30.64 5.70
N GLY A 215 -7.12 -29.67 6.12
CA GLY A 215 -5.88 -29.91 6.89
C GLY A 215 -6.08 -30.28 8.37
N ARG A 216 -7.33 -30.31 8.88
CA ARG A 216 -7.66 -30.81 10.22
C ARG A 216 -8.14 -32.26 10.24
N GLN A 217 -8.28 -32.87 9.07
CA GLN A 217 -8.76 -34.26 8.94
C GLN A 217 -7.63 -35.23 8.54
N SER A 218 -6.42 -34.75 8.40
CA SER A 218 -5.19 -35.52 8.18
C SER A 218 -4.25 -35.40 9.38
#